data_c614d690ccbf10fc524bf6292cad115b
#
_entry.id   c614d690ccbf10fc524bf6292cad115b
#
_cell.length_a   1.000
_cell.length_b   1.000
_cell.length_c   1.000
_cell.angle_alpha   90.00
_cell.angle_beta   90.00
_cell.angle_gamma   90.00
#
_symmetry.space_group_name_H-M   'P 1'
#
loop_
_entity.id
_entity.type
_entity.pdbx_description
1 polymer ?
#
loop_
_entity_poly.entity_id
_entity_poly.type
_entity_poly.pdbx_seq_one_letter_code
_entity_poly.pdbx_strand_id
1 'polypeptide(L)'
;MFFLRFLIGGLAVASLPLIADRFGNKIAGYLTVFPVLMFMSFLVLYIARGSGPTIEASKAYLVGMPAVFIASLAILVFVQKGSNIYLAITAGAVSWFLVIALIA
;
A
#
# COMPACT_ATOMS: atom_id res chain seq x y z
N MET A 1 0.42 -6.95 -20.51
CA MET A 1 0.75 -7.08 -19.07
C MET A 1 0.48 -5.82 -18.29
N PHE A 2 0.95 -4.66 -18.75
CA PHE A 2 0.68 -3.39 -18.07
C PHE A 2 -0.82 -3.12 -17.91
N PHE A 3 -1.58 -3.33 -18.95
CA PHE A 3 -3.02 -3.10 -18.94
C PHE A 3 -3.74 -3.97 -17.93
N LEU A 4 -3.36 -5.25 -17.86
CA LEU A 4 -3.97 -6.19 -16.93
C LEU A 4 -3.68 -5.79 -15.47
N ARG A 5 -2.46 -5.37 -15.18
CA ARG A 5 -2.09 -4.90 -13.84
C ARG A 5 -2.85 -3.63 -13.47
N PHE A 6 -3.01 -2.74 -14.42
CA PHE A 6 -3.77 -1.51 -14.22
C PHE A 6 -5.23 -1.82 -13.88
N LEU A 7 -5.85 -2.74 -14.61
CA LEU A 7 -7.23 -3.13 -14.36
C LEU A 7 -7.42 -3.80 -13.00
N ILE A 8 -6.54 -4.73 -12.65
CA ILE A 8 -6.65 -5.45 -11.37
C ILE A 8 -6.50 -4.50 -10.19
N GLY A 9 -5.50 -3.63 -10.23
CA GLY A 9 -5.27 -2.65 -9.16
C GLY A 9 -6.42 -1.67 -9.04
N GLY A 10 -6.90 -1.15 -10.16
CA GLY A 10 -8.02 -0.22 -10.18
C GLY A 10 -9.32 -0.84 -9.68
N LEU A 11 -9.61 -2.07 -10.09
CA LEU A 11 -10.80 -2.78 -9.62
C LEU A 11 -10.73 -3.06 -8.12
N ALA A 12 -9.56 -3.44 -7.62
CA ALA A 12 -9.37 -3.69 -6.20
C ALA A 12 -9.68 -2.45 -5.37
N VAL A 13 -9.15 -1.30 -5.77
CA VAL A 13 -9.39 -0.04 -5.06
C VAL A 13 -10.84 0.42 -5.21
N ALA A 14 -11.39 0.33 -6.42
CA ALA A 14 -12.75 0.77 -6.69
C ALA A 14 -13.80 -0.07 -5.96
N SER A 15 -13.49 -1.32 -5.62
CA SER A 15 -14.42 -2.20 -4.91
C SER A 15 -14.51 -1.93 -3.40
N LEU A 16 -13.56 -1.19 -2.82
CA LEU A 16 -13.52 -0.97 -1.37
C LEU A 16 -14.79 -0.34 -0.80
N PRO A 17 -15.37 0.72 -1.40
CA PRO A 17 -16.62 1.27 -0.88
C PRO A 17 -17.77 0.28 -0.90
N LEU A 18 -17.86 -0.55 -1.95
CA LEU A 18 -18.89 -1.57 -2.05
C LEU A 18 -18.74 -2.64 -0.99
N ILE A 19 -17.50 -3.03 -0.70
CA ILE A 19 -17.21 -4.00 0.35
C ILE A 19 -17.53 -3.42 1.72
N ALA A 20 -17.20 -2.15 1.94
CA ALA A 20 -17.52 -1.47 3.19
C ALA A 20 -19.01 -1.42 3.43
N ASP A 21 -19.80 -1.18 2.37
CA ASP A 21 -21.26 -1.14 2.46
C ASP A 21 -21.86 -2.51 2.81
N ARG A 22 -21.29 -3.57 2.29
CA ARG A 22 -21.83 -4.93 2.49
C ARG A 22 -21.31 -5.61 3.74
N PHE A 23 -20.00 -5.49 3.99
CA PHE A 23 -19.33 -6.26 5.04
C PHE A 23 -18.81 -5.41 6.18
N GLY A 24 -18.94 -4.09 6.09
CA GLY A 24 -18.51 -3.16 7.11
C GLY A 24 -17.12 -2.58 6.84
N ASN A 25 -16.87 -1.47 7.51
CA ASN A 25 -15.62 -0.71 7.32
C ASN A 25 -14.39 -1.48 7.78
N LYS A 26 -14.53 -2.32 8.79
CA LYS A 26 -13.44 -3.10 9.34
C LYS A 26 -12.89 -4.09 8.30
N ILE A 27 -13.81 -4.78 7.59
CA ILE A 27 -13.41 -5.73 6.55
C ILE A 27 -12.75 -5.00 5.39
N ALA A 28 -13.29 -3.84 4.98
CA ALA A 28 -12.67 -3.03 3.94
C ALA A 28 -11.25 -2.61 4.32
N GLY A 29 -11.02 -2.26 5.59
CA GLY A 29 -9.69 -1.93 6.09
C GLY A 29 -8.72 -3.10 5.99
N TYR A 30 -9.15 -4.29 6.35
CA TYR A 30 -8.31 -5.49 6.22
C TYR A 30 -7.93 -5.76 4.77
N LEU A 31 -8.87 -5.57 3.84
CA LEU A 31 -8.60 -5.78 2.42
C LEU A 31 -7.64 -4.74 1.86
N THR A 32 -7.62 -3.54 2.44
CA THR A 32 -6.64 -2.52 2.06
C THR A 32 -5.21 -2.98 2.34
N VAL A 33 -5.02 -3.77 3.40
CA VAL A 33 -3.72 -4.33 3.75
C VAL A 33 -3.35 -5.50 2.83
N PHE A 34 -4.33 -6.12 2.16
CA PHE A 34 -4.06 -7.26 1.28
C PHE A 34 -3.14 -6.81 0.14
N PRO A 35 -1.97 -7.42 0.00
CA PRO A 35 -0.92 -6.86 -0.85
C PRO A 35 -1.02 -7.33 -2.31
N VAL A 36 -2.11 -6.98 -3.00
CA VAL A 36 -2.32 -7.38 -4.40
C VAL A 36 -1.19 -6.84 -5.28
N LEU A 37 -0.83 -5.57 -5.11
CA LEU A 37 0.25 -4.96 -5.89
C LEU A 37 1.57 -5.66 -5.65
N MET A 38 1.86 -6.04 -4.42
CA MET A 38 3.08 -6.76 -4.08
C MET A 38 3.14 -8.11 -4.80
N PHE A 39 2.07 -8.89 -4.71
CA PHE A 39 2.03 -10.21 -5.34
C PHE A 39 2.20 -10.11 -6.85
N MET A 40 1.46 -9.21 -7.49
CA MET A 40 1.55 -9.03 -8.94
C MET A 40 2.92 -8.50 -9.37
N SER A 41 3.46 -7.55 -8.61
CA SER A 41 4.77 -6.96 -8.94
C SER A 41 5.88 -7.99 -8.82
N PHE A 42 5.89 -8.80 -7.77
CA PHE A 42 6.91 -9.83 -7.60
C PHE A 42 6.78 -10.93 -8.65
N LEU A 43 5.56 -11.31 -9.00
CA LEU A 43 5.34 -12.30 -10.06
C LEU A 43 5.88 -11.82 -11.39
N VAL A 44 5.55 -10.59 -11.77
CA VAL A 44 6.01 -10.01 -13.03
C VAL A 44 7.53 -9.84 -13.04
N LEU A 45 8.09 -9.40 -11.93
CA LEU A 45 9.54 -9.23 -11.81
C LEU A 45 10.27 -10.56 -11.94
N TYR A 46 9.74 -11.61 -11.31
CA TYR A 46 10.31 -12.95 -11.41
C TYR A 46 10.28 -13.46 -12.84
N ILE A 47 9.15 -13.32 -13.52
CA ILE A 47 9.01 -13.77 -14.91
C ILE A 47 9.97 -13.01 -15.84
N ALA A 48 10.11 -11.69 -15.61
CA ALA A 48 10.91 -10.84 -16.47
C ALA A 48 12.41 -10.96 -16.19
N ARG A 49 12.82 -11.08 -14.93
CA ARG A 49 14.23 -10.96 -14.54
C ARG A 49 14.77 -12.08 -13.66
N GLY A 50 13.91 -13.01 -13.22
CA GLY A 50 14.34 -14.17 -12.46
C GLY A 50 14.39 -13.93 -10.96
N SER A 51 14.98 -14.90 -10.23
CA SER A 51 14.94 -14.95 -8.77
C SER A 51 15.82 -13.89 -8.09
N GLY A 52 16.96 -13.54 -8.66
CA GLY A 52 17.88 -12.59 -8.03
C GLY A 52 17.25 -11.23 -7.76
N PRO A 53 16.78 -10.52 -8.79
CA PRO A 53 16.09 -9.23 -8.58
C PRO A 53 14.86 -9.33 -7.72
N THR A 54 14.12 -10.45 -7.78
CA THR A 54 12.92 -10.65 -6.97
C THR A 54 13.27 -10.77 -5.49
N ILE A 55 14.33 -11.50 -5.16
CA ILE A 55 14.81 -11.62 -3.78
C ILE A 55 15.24 -10.26 -3.24
N GLU A 56 15.96 -9.50 -4.05
CA GLU A 56 16.42 -8.16 -3.67
C GLU A 56 15.23 -7.22 -3.41
N ALA A 57 14.24 -7.24 -4.29
CA ALA A 57 13.03 -6.46 -4.12
C ALA A 57 12.24 -6.88 -2.88
N SER A 58 12.17 -8.18 -2.59
CA SER A 58 11.48 -8.70 -1.41
C SER A 58 12.14 -8.23 -0.13
N LYS A 59 13.46 -8.24 -0.08
CA LYS A 59 14.21 -7.73 1.07
C LYS A 59 13.97 -6.24 1.28
N ALA A 60 14.00 -5.47 0.20
CA ALA A 60 13.72 -4.04 0.26
C ALA A 60 12.29 -3.76 0.75
N TYR A 61 11.33 -4.57 0.32
CA TYR A 61 9.95 -4.45 0.77
C TYR A 61 9.85 -4.64 2.29
N LEU A 62 10.51 -5.65 2.83
CA LEU A 62 10.51 -5.90 4.27
C LEU A 62 11.14 -4.75 5.05
N VAL A 63 12.25 -4.21 4.55
CA VAL A 63 12.92 -3.08 5.19
C VAL A 63 12.05 -1.83 5.15
N GLY A 64 11.24 -1.68 4.11
CA GLY A 64 10.33 -0.54 3.97
C GLY A 64 9.03 -0.63 4.76
N MET A 65 8.71 -1.78 5.36
CA MET A 65 7.45 -1.95 6.09
C MET A 65 7.24 -0.94 7.24
N PRO A 66 8.27 -0.58 8.04
CA PRO A 66 8.10 0.44 9.07
C PRO A 66 7.60 1.78 8.51
N ALA A 67 7.99 2.14 7.29
CA ALA A 67 7.51 3.37 6.67
C ALA A 67 6.00 3.33 6.43
N VAL A 68 5.47 2.19 5.99
CA VAL A 68 4.03 2.00 5.78
C VAL A 68 3.29 2.09 7.12
N PHE A 69 3.83 1.47 8.16
CA PHE A 69 3.22 1.49 9.48
C PHE A 69 3.12 2.92 10.01
N ILE A 70 4.21 3.68 9.93
CA ILE A 70 4.24 5.07 10.41
C ILE A 70 3.32 5.95 9.59
N ALA A 71 3.28 5.77 8.28
CA ALA A 71 2.36 6.52 7.42
C ALA A 71 0.90 6.25 7.80
N SER A 72 0.56 4.99 8.08
CA SER A 72 -0.79 4.60 8.49
C SER A 72 -1.16 5.24 9.84
N LEU A 73 -0.22 5.26 10.79
CA LEU A 73 -0.44 5.93 12.07
C LEU A 73 -0.68 7.42 11.91
N ALA A 74 0.09 8.08 11.04
CA ALA A 74 -0.08 9.51 10.79
C ALA A 74 -1.46 9.79 10.22
N ILE A 75 -1.91 9.00 9.26
CA ILE A 75 -3.24 9.15 8.67
C ILE A 75 -4.32 8.96 9.74
N LEU A 76 -4.21 7.92 10.53
CA LEU A 76 -5.18 7.62 11.58
C LEU A 76 -5.30 8.77 12.58
N VAL A 77 -4.17 9.27 13.07
CA VAL A 77 -4.16 10.35 14.06
C VAL A 77 -4.78 11.62 13.49
N PHE A 78 -4.44 11.98 12.25
CA PHE A 78 -4.96 13.20 11.64
C PHE A 78 -6.46 13.09 11.39
N VAL A 79 -6.95 11.94 10.95
CA VAL A 79 -8.38 11.73 10.73
C VAL A 79 -9.14 11.74 12.05
N GLN A 80 -8.60 11.14 13.10
CA GLN A 80 -9.23 11.15 14.43
C GLN A 80 -9.35 12.56 15.00
N LYS A 81 -8.41 13.44 14.68
CA LYS A 81 -8.44 14.84 15.11
C LYS A 81 -9.39 15.71 14.27
N GLY A 82 -10.08 15.12 13.32
CA GLY A 82 -11.00 15.85 12.46
C GLY A 82 -10.34 16.64 11.34
N SER A 83 -9.08 16.37 11.05
CA SER A 83 -8.37 17.05 9.96
C SER A 83 -8.92 16.63 8.61
N ASN A 84 -8.72 17.49 7.60
CA ASN A 84 -9.08 17.20 6.22
C ASN A 84 -8.36 15.93 5.75
N ILE A 85 -9.06 15.07 5.00
CA ILE A 85 -8.47 13.82 4.49
C ILE A 85 -7.25 14.08 3.61
N TYR A 86 -7.27 15.16 2.84
CA TYR A 86 -6.12 15.51 1.99
C TYR A 86 -4.88 15.85 2.82
N LEU A 87 -5.08 16.54 3.94
CA LEU A 87 -4.00 16.83 4.87
C LEU A 87 -3.48 15.55 5.53
N ALA A 88 -4.37 14.65 5.91
CA ALA A 88 -4.00 13.38 6.52
C ALA A 88 -3.16 12.53 5.56
N ILE A 89 -3.58 12.42 4.30
CA ILE A 89 -2.84 11.65 3.30
C ILE A 89 -1.49 12.30 3.01
N THR A 90 -1.43 13.63 2.95
CA THR A 90 -0.16 14.34 2.76
C THR A 90 0.79 14.06 3.92
N ALA A 91 0.30 14.10 5.15
CA ALA A 91 1.11 13.79 6.33
C ALA A 91 1.62 12.34 6.27
N GLY A 92 0.77 11.40 5.86
CA GLY A 92 1.18 10.02 5.68
C GLY A 92 2.27 9.87 4.64
N ALA A 93 2.11 10.52 3.49
CA ALA A 93 3.10 10.47 2.40
C ALA A 93 4.43 11.08 2.83
N VAL A 94 4.41 12.23 3.50
CA VAL A 94 5.63 12.87 4.00
C VAL A 94 6.33 11.98 5.01
N SER A 95 5.58 11.40 5.94
CA SER A 95 6.12 10.47 6.94
C SER A 95 6.79 9.27 6.28
N TRP A 96 6.16 8.72 5.25
CA TRP A 96 6.70 7.58 4.50
C TRP A 96 8.04 7.92 3.85
N PHE A 97 8.09 9.07 3.16
CA PHE A 97 9.33 9.51 2.52
C PHE A 97 10.44 9.76 3.52
N LEU A 98 10.12 10.35 4.68
CA LEU A 98 11.11 10.60 5.72
C LEU A 98 11.68 9.31 6.28
N VAL A 99 10.83 8.32 6.55
CA VAL A 99 11.28 7.03 7.09
C VAL A 99 12.13 6.29 6.06
N ILE A 100 11.72 6.27 4.80
CA ILE A 100 12.50 5.63 3.75
C ILE A 100 13.86 6.33 3.59
N ALA A 101 13.91 7.64 3.66
CA ALA A 101 15.17 8.38 3.59
C ALA A 101 16.10 8.04 4.75
N LEU A 102 15.56 7.79 5.94
CA LEU A 102 16.37 7.41 7.10
C LEU A 102 16.85 5.97 7.02
N ILE A 103 16.04 5.06 6.46
CA ILE A 103 16.39 3.64 6.33
C ILE A 103 17.36 3.42 5.17
N ALA A 104 17.12 4.07 4.05
CA ALA A 104 17.95 3.96 2.88
C ALA A 104 19.24 4.76 3.06
#